data_beaa1eeb0b2a6b932ed5e72a7ec3f317
#
_entry.id   beaa1eeb0b2a6b932ed5e72a7ec3f317
#
_cell.length_a   1.000
_cell.length_b   1.000
_cell.length_c   1.000
_cell.angle_alpha   90.00
_cell.angle_beta   90.00
_cell.angle_gamma   90.00
#
_symmetry.space_group_name_H-M   'P 1'
#
loop_
_entity.id
_entity.type
_entity.pdbx_description
1 polymer ?
#
loop_
_entity_poly.entity_id
_entity_poly.type
_entity_poly.pdbx_seq_one_letter_code
_entity_poly.pdbx_strand_id
1 'polypeptide(L)'
;MHDNEQLIRSLYEALGRRDGEAMAACYAPGASFSDPVFTALAGAEVGDMWRMLCARSTRIRVECTNVVADEASGRADWQAWYPFSGSGREVHNVIHAEFRFRDGRIVVHVDEFDLWRWSRQALGLPGVLLGWSPLLRSKVRSQAAPRKPRDPGDPGPDDA
;
A
#
# COMPACT_ATOMS: atom_id res chain seq x y z
N MET A 1 13.62 -6.65 21.79
CA MET A 1 12.83 -6.18 20.63
C MET A 1 12.12 -4.90 21.05
N HIS A 2 12.32 -3.83 20.27
CA HIS A 2 11.62 -2.56 20.51
C HIS A 2 10.13 -2.68 20.13
N ASP A 3 9.24 -1.97 20.85
CA ASP A 3 7.79 -2.02 20.56
C ASP A 3 7.45 -1.61 19.12
N ASN A 4 8.22 -0.69 18.54
CA ASN A 4 8.05 -0.31 17.13
C ASN A 4 8.48 -1.40 16.13
N GLU A 5 9.39 -2.30 16.49
CA GLU A 5 9.63 -3.50 15.67
C GLU A 5 8.41 -4.41 15.67
N GLN A 6 7.78 -4.58 16.84
CA GLN A 6 6.55 -5.35 16.95
C GLN A 6 5.41 -4.69 16.18
N LEU A 7 5.32 -3.36 16.17
CA LEU A 7 4.35 -2.61 15.38
C LEU A 7 4.52 -2.88 13.87
N ILE A 8 5.76 -2.85 13.37
CA ILE A 8 6.05 -3.18 11.96
C ILE A 8 5.62 -4.60 11.64
N ARG A 9 5.96 -5.58 12.49
CA ARG A 9 5.56 -6.97 12.29
C ARG A 9 4.05 -7.13 12.27
N SER A 10 3.36 -6.48 13.20
CA SER A 10 1.89 -6.50 13.28
C SER A 10 1.23 -5.91 12.03
N LEU A 11 1.82 -4.86 11.45
CA LEU A 11 1.36 -4.26 10.20
C LEU A 11 1.35 -5.30 9.07
N TYR A 12 2.44 -6.02 8.88
CA TYR A 12 2.56 -6.99 7.78
C TYR A 12 1.83 -8.31 8.06
N GLU A 13 1.69 -8.71 9.31
CA GLU A 13 0.80 -9.81 9.70
C GLU A 13 -0.66 -9.48 9.38
N ALA A 14 -1.09 -8.25 9.65
CA ALA A 14 -2.42 -7.77 9.30
C ALA A 14 -2.64 -7.77 7.77
N LEU A 15 -1.64 -7.36 7.00
CA LEU A 15 -1.70 -7.44 5.53
C LEU A 15 -1.87 -8.89 5.06
N GLY A 16 -1.13 -9.84 5.63
CA GLY A 16 -1.25 -11.26 5.31
C GLY A 16 -2.63 -11.85 5.62
N ARG A 17 -3.31 -11.31 6.63
CA ARG A 17 -4.71 -11.65 6.95
C ARG A 17 -5.74 -10.85 6.17
N ARG A 18 -5.31 -9.90 5.35
CA ARG A 18 -6.16 -8.93 4.65
C ARG A 18 -7.04 -8.11 5.61
N ASP A 19 -6.46 -7.74 6.74
CA ASP A 19 -7.11 -6.94 7.77
C ASP A 19 -6.72 -5.47 7.64
N GLY A 20 -7.41 -4.76 6.76
CA GLY A 20 -7.15 -3.34 6.49
C GLY A 20 -7.41 -2.44 7.69
N GLU A 21 -8.33 -2.79 8.58
CA GLU A 21 -8.60 -2.03 9.82
C GLU A 21 -7.43 -2.14 10.80
N ALA A 22 -6.89 -3.33 10.99
CA ALA A 22 -5.72 -3.52 11.84
C ALA A 22 -4.49 -2.80 11.27
N MET A 23 -4.33 -2.78 9.94
CA MET A 23 -3.27 -2.01 9.29
C MET A 23 -3.46 -0.50 9.53
N ALA A 24 -4.66 0.03 9.30
CA ALA A 24 -4.95 1.45 9.52
C ALA A 24 -4.67 1.90 10.95
N ALA A 25 -4.94 1.03 11.94
CA ALA A 25 -4.71 1.31 13.35
C ALA A 25 -3.21 1.46 13.71
N CYS A 26 -2.28 0.98 12.87
CA CYS A 26 -0.85 1.16 13.08
C CYS A 26 -0.37 2.59 12.81
N TYR A 27 -1.16 3.41 12.13
CA TYR A 27 -0.81 4.76 11.71
C TYR A 27 -1.40 5.83 12.63
N ALA A 28 -0.63 6.90 12.84
CA ALA A 28 -1.14 8.10 13.47
C ALA A 28 -2.13 8.84 12.55
N PRO A 29 -3.07 9.65 13.08
CA PRO A 29 -4.09 10.33 12.28
C PRO A 29 -3.55 11.21 11.15
N GLY A 30 -2.39 11.84 11.35
CA GLY A 30 -1.74 12.71 10.35
C GLY A 30 -0.62 12.03 9.57
N ALA A 31 -0.56 10.70 9.54
CA ALA A 31 0.50 9.95 8.88
C ALA A 31 0.57 10.20 7.37
N SER A 32 1.75 10.00 6.81
CA SER A 32 1.97 10.00 5.36
C SER A 32 2.49 8.66 4.87
N PHE A 33 2.14 8.32 3.64
CA PHE A 33 2.60 7.14 2.94
C PHE A 33 2.99 7.49 1.51
N SER A 34 4.08 6.94 1.03
CA SER A 34 4.46 7.01 -0.37
C SER A 34 5.11 5.73 -0.86
N ASP A 35 4.87 5.42 -2.11
CA ASP A 35 5.55 4.38 -2.88
C ASP A 35 5.66 4.82 -4.35
N PRO A 36 6.23 4.00 -5.26
CA PRO A 36 6.32 4.37 -6.66
C PRO A 36 4.99 4.59 -7.39
N VAL A 37 3.87 4.08 -6.86
CA VAL A 37 2.52 4.25 -7.40
C VAL A 37 1.78 5.39 -6.69
N PHE A 38 1.74 5.36 -5.36
CA PHE A 38 1.09 6.35 -4.50
C PHE A 38 2.14 7.34 -3.99
N THR A 39 2.27 8.50 -4.61
CA THR A 39 3.41 9.40 -4.36
C THR A 39 3.25 10.29 -3.14
N ALA A 40 2.05 10.50 -2.62
CA ALA A 40 1.82 11.36 -1.45
C ALA A 40 0.42 11.15 -0.85
N LEU A 41 0.21 10.05 -0.15
CA LEU A 41 -1.01 9.88 0.66
C LEU A 41 -0.81 10.49 2.04
N ALA A 42 -1.86 11.08 2.60
CA ALA A 42 -1.83 11.71 3.92
C ALA A 42 -3.11 11.49 4.71
N GLY A 43 -2.98 11.38 6.02
CA GLY A 43 -4.09 11.25 6.94
C GLY A 43 -4.92 9.99 6.69
N ALA A 44 -6.24 10.16 6.58
CA ALA A 44 -7.18 9.06 6.38
C ALA A 44 -6.95 8.27 5.07
N GLU A 45 -6.34 8.89 4.06
CA GLU A 45 -6.03 8.25 2.79
C GLU A 45 -5.12 7.02 2.95
N VAL A 46 -4.23 7.03 3.93
CA VAL A 46 -3.32 5.90 4.20
C VAL A 46 -4.10 4.65 4.61
N GLY A 47 -4.98 4.78 5.59
CA GLY A 47 -5.86 3.68 6.01
C GLY A 47 -6.79 3.22 4.90
N ASP A 48 -7.36 4.15 4.15
CA ASP A 48 -8.26 3.85 3.02
C ASP A 48 -7.54 3.06 1.92
N MET A 49 -6.28 3.38 1.63
CA MET A 49 -5.46 2.61 0.69
C MET A 49 -5.32 1.15 1.13
N TRP A 50 -4.95 0.92 2.38
CA TRP A 50 -4.78 -0.44 2.89
C TRP A 50 -6.10 -1.22 2.94
N ARG A 51 -7.19 -0.58 3.36
CA ARG A 51 -8.53 -1.18 3.33
C ARG A 51 -8.92 -1.60 1.91
N MET A 52 -8.67 -0.75 0.92
CA MET A 52 -8.95 -1.02 -0.48
C MET A 52 -8.11 -2.18 -1.01
N LEU A 53 -6.80 -2.20 -0.74
CA LEU A 53 -5.91 -3.27 -1.18
C LEU A 53 -6.32 -4.61 -0.56
N CYS A 54 -6.62 -4.63 0.74
CA CYS A 54 -7.09 -5.82 1.44
C CYS A 54 -8.44 -6.31 0.90
N ALA A 55 -9.36 -5.41 0.60
CA ALA A 55 -10.69 -5.75 0.07
C ALA A 55 -10.62 -6.31 -1.35
N ARG A 56 -9.71 -5.83 -2.18
CA ARG A 56 -9.52 -6.30 -3.56
C ARG A 56 -8.69 -7.57 -3.68
N SER A 57 -7.89 -7.89 -2.69
CA SER A 57 -7.05 -9.08 -2.70
C SER A 57 -7.89 -10.32 -2.44
N THR A 58 -7.82 -11.31 -3.32
CA THR A 58 -8.45 -12.62 -3.11
C THR A 58 -7.57 -13.51 -2.23
N ARG A 59 -6.25 -13.38 -2.37
CA ARG A 59 -5.24 -14.05 -1.56
C ARG A 59 -3.96 -13.22 -1.56
N ILE A 60 -3.24 -13.26 -0.49
CA ILE A 60 -1.92 -12.61 -0.38
C ILE A 60 -1.05 -13.41 0.60
N ARG A 61 0.21 -13.61 0.23
CA ARG A 61 1.25 -14.09 1.14
C ARG A 61 2.25 -12.98 1.38
N VAL A 62 2.59 -12.73 2.62
CA VAL A 62 3.54 -11.68 3.02
C VAL A 62 4.64 -12.29 3.88
N GLU A 63 5.87 -11.92 3.59
CA GLU A 63 7.04 -12.21 4.41
C GLU A 63 7.73 -10.90 4.76
N CYS A 64 8.01 -10.70 6.04
CA CYS A 64 8.69 -9.51 6.55
C CYS A 64 9.98 -9.94 7.24
N THR A 65 11.10 -9.32 6.85
CA THR A 65 12.43 -9.63 7.35
C THR A 65 13.21 -8.34 7.65
N ASN A 66 14.37 -8.49 8.30
CA ASN A 66 15.29 -7.38 8.58
C ASN A 66 14.63 -6.18 9.29
N VAL A 67 13.69 -6.48 10.19
CA VAL A 67 13.00 -5.45 10.97
C VAL A 67 13.95 -4.91 12.02
N VAL A 68 14.18 -3.61 11.96
CA VAL A 68 14.95 -2.86 12.96
C VAL A 68 14.21 -1.56 13.24
N ALA A 69 14.01 -1.24 14.51
CA ALA A 69 13.38 0.02 14.90
C ALA A 69 13.89 0.51 16.25
N ASP A 70 13.83 1.80 16.41
CA ASP A 70 13.96 2.50 17.68
C ASP A 70 12.71 3.35 17.96
N GLU A 71 12.76 4.25 18.91
CA GLU A 71 11.62 5.11 19.27
C GLU A 71 11.18 6.03 18.13
N ALA A 72 12.11 6.49 17.29
CA ALA A 72 11.89 7.53 16.27
C ALA A 72 11.81 6.99 14.85
N SER A 73 12.53 5.91 14.54
CA SER A 73 12.67 5.42 13.17
C SER A 73 12.74 3.89 13.08
N GLY A 74 12.48 3.37 11.90
CA GLY A 74 12.60 1.95 11.63
C GLY A 74 12.68 1.64 10.14
N ARG A 75 13.03 0.40 9.85
CA ARG A 75 13.07 -0.15 8.50
C ARG A 75 12.71 -1.62 8.52
N ALA A 76 12.26 -2.11 7.38
CA ALA A 76 12.02 -3.52 7.15
C ALA A 76 12.14 -3.84 5.66
N ASP A 77 12.44 -5.10 5.36
CA ASP A 77 12.27 -5.64 4.01
C ASP A 77 11.06 -6.55 4.03
N TRP A 78 10.22 -6.46 3.02
CA TRP A 78 9.07 -7.33 2.91
C TRP A 78 8.80 -7.76 1.49
N GLN A 79 8.17 -8.89 1.33
CA GLN A 79 7.78 -9.45 0.06
C GLN A 79 6.31 -9.79 0.08
N ALA A 80 5.65 -9.61 -1.03
CA ALA A 80 4.25 -9.99 -1.21
C ALA A 80 4.04 -10.77 -2.50
N TRP A 81 3.25 -11.82 -2.41
CA TRP A 81 2.79 -12.64 -3.54
C TRP A 81 1.28 -12.55 -3.60
N TYR A 82 0.75 -12.04 -4.68
CA TYR A 82 -0.68 -11.83 -4.86
C TYR A 82 -1.08 -11.74 -6.32
N PRO A 83 -2.35 -12.07 -6.69
CA PRO A 83 -2.86 -11.74 -8.00
C PRO A 83 -3.21 -10.25 -8.08
N PHE A 84 -2.76 -9.57 -9.12
CA PHE A 84 -3.17 -8.18 -9.37
C PHE A 84 -4.64 -8.13 -9.79
N SER A 85 -5.46 -7.36 -9.08
CA SER A 85 -6.92 -7.35 -9.28
C SER A 85 -7.37 -6.88 -10.66
N GLY A 86 -6.59 -6.02 -11.31
CA GLY A 86 -6.92 -5.49 -12.64
C GLY A 86 -6.69 -6.49 -13.78
N SER A 87 -5.74 -7.44 -13.64
CA SER A 87 -5.36 -8.38 -14.70
C SER A 87 -5.47 -9.85 -14.30
N GLY A 88 -5.54 -10.14 -13.00
CA GLY A 88 -5.48 -11.50 -12.47
C GLY A 88 -4.09 -12.13 -12.51
N ARG A 89 -3.06 -11.41 -12.99
CA ARG A 89 -1.69 -11.93 -13.11
C ARG A 89 -1.03 -12.00 -11.75
N GLU A 90 -0.21 -13.03 -11.53
CA GLU A 90 0.56 -13.19 -10.29
C GLU A 90 1.68 -12.14 -10.21
N VAL A 91 1.77 -11.49 -9.06
CA VAL A 91 2.82 -10.54 -8.73
C VAL A 91 3.63 -11.06 -7.55
N HIS A 92 4.95 -10.98 -7.66
CA HIS A 92 5.88 -11.09 -6.55
C HIS A 92 6.61 -9.75 -6.41
N ASN A 93 6.24 -8.98 -5.41
CA ASN A 93 6.85 -7.68 -5.15
C ASN A 93 7.85 -7.78 -4.00
N VAL A 94 9.01 -7.15 -4.18
CA VAL A 94 10.08 -7.07 -3.19
C VAL A 94 10.25 -5.61 -2.81
N ILE A 95 10.01 -5.29 -1.54
CA ILE A 95 9.85 -3.92 -1.07
C ILE A 95 10.82 -3.66 0.09
N HIS A 96 11.45 -2.48 0.07
CA HIS A 96 12.14 -1.91 1.21
C HIS A 96 11.29 -0.81 1.82
N ALA A 97 11.05 -0.89 3.14
CA ALA A 97 10.22 0.05 3.88
C ALA A 97 11.04 0.86 4.89
N GLU A 98 10.82 2.16 4.90
CA GLU A 98 11.34 3.09 5.91
C GLU A 98 10.18 3.71 6.69
N PHE A 99 10.38 3.86 8.00
CA PHE A 99 9.36 4.36 8.92
C PHE A 99 9.88 5.48 9.80
N ARG A 100 8.97 6.38 10.16
CA ARG A 100 9.11 7.29 11.30
C ARG A 100 7.95 7.03 12.26
N PHE A 101 8.24 7.14 13.54
CA PHE A 101 7.28 6.90 14.61
C PHE A 101 7.13 8.11 15.53
N ARG A 102 5.95 8.23 16.11
CA ARG A 102 5.68 9.13 17.22
C ARG A 102 4.65 8.46 18.13
N ASP A 103 4.93 8.43 19.43
CA ASP A 103 4.03 7.86 20.44
C ASP A 103 3.56 6.43 20.09
N GLY A 104 4.48 5.60 19.58
CA GLY A 104 4.20 4.21 19.24
C GLY A 104 3.35 3.99 18.00
N ARG A 105 3.20 5.00 17.12
CA ARG A 105 2.48 4.90 15.85
C ARG A 105 3.32 5.39 14.68
N ILE A 106 3.02 4.89 13.50
CA ILE A 106 3.67 5.31 12.26
C ILE A 106 3.19 6.71 11.88
N VAL A 107 4.11 7.65 11.68
CA VAL A 107 3.83 8.99 11.17
C VAL A 107 4.31 9.19 9.73
N VAL A 108 5.32 8.45 9.30
CA VAL A 108 5.82 8.41 7.91
C VAL A 108 6.13 6.97 7.54
N HIS A 109 5.66 6.54 6.40
CA HIS A 109 5.97 5.24 5.79
C HIS A 109 6.31 5.46 4.32
N VAL A 110 7.48 5.02 3.92
CA VAL A 110 7.96 5.06 2.53
C VAL A 110 8.32 3.66 2.09
N ASP A 111 7.66 3.18 1.04
CA ASP A 111 8.00 1.93 0.37
C ASP A 111 8.76 2.20 -0.92
N GLU A 112 9.80 1.42 -1.15
CA GLU A 112 10.58 1.43 -2.39
C GLU A 112 10.56 0.05 -3.02
N PHE A 113 10.19 -0.03 -4.29
CA PHE A 113 10.27 -1.25 -5.09
C PHE A 113 10.51 -0.92 -6.57
N ASP A 114 10.93 -1.91 -7.33
CA ASP A 114 11.15 -1.80 -8.78
C ASP A 114 9.80 -1.74 -9.50
N LEU A 115 9.36 -0.53 -9.87
CA LEU A 115 8.10 -0.29 -10.56
C LEU A 115 8.06 -0.95 -11.95
N TRP A 116 9.20 -1.04 -12.63
CA TRP A 116 9.31 -1.70 -13.93
C TRP A 116 9.03 -3.20 -13.80
N ARG A 117 9.69 -3.86 -12.85
CA ARG A 117 9.46 -5.27 -12.54
C ARG A 117 8.02 -5.53 -12.14
N TRP A 118 7.47 -4.69 -11.23
CA TRP A 118 6.08 -4.80 -10.80
C TRP A 118 5.11 -4.64 -11.97
N SER A 119 5.28 -3.63 -12.81
CA SER A 119 4.44 -3.36 -13.98
C SER A 119 4.45 -4.50 -14.98
N ARG A 120 5.62 -5.08 -15.21
CA ARG A 120 5.79 -6.22 -16.09
C ARG A 120 5.04 -7.45 -15.59
N GLN A 121 5.07 -7.72 -14.29
CA GLN A 121 4.34 -8.82 -13.68
C GLN A 121 2.83 -8.57 -13.67
N ALA A 122 2.41 -7.40 -13.23
CA ALA A 122 1.01 -7.05 -13.05
C ALA A 122 0.26 -6.87 -14.39
N LEU A 123 0.91 -6.30 -15.38
CA LEU A 123 0.29 -5.85 -16.65
C LEU A 123 0.76 -6.64 -17.87
N GLY A 124 1.79 -7.48 -17.77
CA GLY A 124 2.34 -8.26 -18.87
C GLY A 124 3.13 -7.41 -19.88
N LEU A 125 3.08 -7.79 -21.18
CA LEU A 125 3.82 -7.10 -22.25
C LEU A 125 3.59 -5.58 -22.32
N PRO A 126 2.35 -5.06 -22.18
CA PRO A 126 2.14 -3.61 -22.12
C PRO A 126 2.91 -2.97 -20.97
N GLY A 127 3.04 -3.64 -19.83
CA GLY A 127 3.83 -3.18 -18.68
C GLY A 127 5.32 -3.10 -18.99
N VAL A 128 5.86 -4.05 -19.77
CA VAL A 128 7.26 -4.02 -20.22
C VAL A 128 7.54 -2.80 -21.09
N LEU A 129 6.64 -2.48 -22.02
CA LEU A 129 6.82 -1.39 -22.96
C LEU A 129 6.52 -0.01 -22.36
N LEU A 130 5.58 0.07 -21.41
CA LEU A 130 5.01 1.31 -20.87
C LEU A 130 5.33 1.53 -19.39
N GLY A 131 6.11 0.66 -18.75
CA GLY A 131 6.37 0.71 -17.31
C GLY A 131 6.97 2.03 -16.81
N TRP A 132 7.65 2.78 -17.67
CA TRP A 132 8.21 4.11 -17.39
C TRP A 132 7.31 5.25 -17.82
N SER A 133 6.19 4.96 -18.50
CA SER A 133 5.28 6.00 -18.99
C SER A 133 4.54 6.69 -17.84
N PRO A 134 4.52 8.04 -17.79
CA PRO A 134 3.68 8.78 -16.85
C PRO A 134 2.19 8.46 -16.99
N LEU A 135 1.74 8.14 -18.21
CA LEU A 135 0.35 7.74 -18.49
C LEU A 135 0.01 6.41 -17.82
N LEU A 136 0.92 5.44 -17.85
CA LEU A 136 0.72 4.14 -17.19
C LEU A 136 0.67 4.30 -15.68
N ARG A 137 1.58 5.09 -15.09
CA ARG A 137 1.56 5.42 -13.65
C ARG A 137 0.24 6.04 -13.24
N SER A 138 -0.24 7.01 -14.02
CA SER A 138 -1.53 7.66 -13.79
C SER A 138 -2.68 6.67 -13.87
N LYS A 139 -2.69 5.78 -14.87
CA LYS A 139 -3.72 4.76 -15.06
C LYS A 139 -3.75 3.74 -13.91
N VAL A 140 -2.60 3.23 -13.51
CA VAL A 140 -2.48 2.29 -12.37
C VAL A 140 -2.94 2.97 -11.09
N ARG A 141 -2.54 4.20 -10.85
CA ARG A 141 -2.95 5.00 -9.70
C ARG A 141 -4.46 5.22 -9.68
N SER A 142 -5.07 5.55 -10.82
CA SER A 142 -6.52 5.75 -10.89
C SER A 142 -7.31 4.47 -10.64
N GLN A 143 -6.81 3.31 -11.08
CA GLN A 143 -7.43 2.00 -10.82
C GLN A 143 -7.26 1.54 -9.37
N ALA A 144 -6.17 1.95 -8.72
CA ALA A 144 -5.85 1.58 -7.34
C ALA A 144 -6.33 2.61 -6.31
N ALA A 145 -6.70 3.84 -6.73
CA ALA A 145 -7.13 4.89 -5.81
C ALA A 145 -8.38 4.49 -5.02
N PRO A 146 -8.43 4.80 -3.73
CA PRO A 146 -9.65 4.64 -2.94
C PRO A 146 -10.78 5.47 -3.57
N ARG A 147 -11.97 4.89 -3.69
CA ARG A 147 -13.15 5.67 -4.08
C ARG A 147 -13.44 6.66 -2.97
N LYS A 148 -13.48 7.95 -3.30
CA LYS A 148 -13.99 8.95 -2.37
C LYS A 148 -15.39 8.55 -1.91
N PRO A 149 -15.73 8.67 -0.63
CA PRO A 149 -17.09 8.50 -0.18
C PRO A 149 -18.00 9.43 -1.00
N ARG A 150 -19.12 8.91 -1.48
CA ARG A 150 -20.14 9.77 -2.12
C ARG A 150 -20.59 10.81 -1.09
N ASP A 151 -20.52 12.05 -1.51
CA ASP A 151 -21.13 13.14 -0.73
C ASP A 151 -22.64 12.88 -0.68
N PRO A 152 -23.28 12.85 0.51
CA PRO A 152 -24.73 12.54 0.61
C PRO A 152 -25.65 13.52 -0.11
N GLY A 153 -25.09 14.59 -0.71
CA GLY A 153 -25.82 15.62 -1.44
C GLY A 153 -25.65 15.60 -2.96
N ASP A 154 -24.96 14.59 -3.52
CA ASP A 154 -24.76 14.54 -4.97
C ASP A 154 -25.95 13.81 -5.65
N PRO A 155 -26.79 14.52 -6.44
CA PRO A 155 -27.89 13.90 -7.15
C PRO A 155 -27.34 12.93 -8.20
N GLY A 156 -27.78 11.68 -8.14
CA GLY A 156 -27.43 10.64 -9.10
C GLY A 156 -27.84 11.01 -10.54
N PRO A 157 -27.24 10.38 -11.56
CA PRO A 157 -27.46 10.70 -12.97
C PRO A 157 -28.89 10.39 -13.49
N ASP A 158 -29.78 9.90 -12.65
CA ASP A 158 -31.12 9.46 -13.05
C ASP A 158 -32.25 10.46 -12.73
N ASP A 159 -31.94 11.66 -12.23
CA ASP A 159 -32.94 12.68 -11.89
C ASP A 159 -32.90 13.91 -12.84
N ALA A 160 -32.59 13.70 -14.11
CA ALA A 160 -32.66 14.76 -15.13
C ALA A 160 -33.48 14.30 -16.34
#